data_7be061072f02ac804bdf1d3472c349ce
#
_entry.id   7be061072f02ac804bdf1d3472c349ce
#
_cell.length_a   1.000
_cell.length_b   1.000
_cell.length_c   1.000
_cell.angle_alpha   90.00
_cell.angle_beta   90.00
_cell.angle_gamma   90.00
#
_symmetry.space_group_name_H-M   'P 1'
#
loop_
_entity.id
_entity.type
_entity.pdbx_description
1 polymer ?
#
loop_
_entity_poly.entity_id
_entity_poly.type
_entity_poly.pdbx_seq_one_letter_code
_entity_poly.pdbx_strand_id
1 'polypeptide(L)'
;EVIRYKEKWGIIMAMDYEGFKKSVYALTSIDLNAYKERQMKRRIDTLIAKNKYNGYEDYTAAIKKDKALFEEFVNYLTINVSEFYRNPEQWKVLESDVFPELVKKYGSGVRIWSAACSTGDEPYSLVMLLSKFMPLNRIKIIATDIDDQVLDKARMGIYRAQSLSALPEEFKTKYFTKVGENSYQIKDEVKKCVEFKKHNLLKDSYPTRLNLIVCRNVVIYFTEDAKTEIYRKFYDSLVPGGTLFVGSTEQIVNYRDL
;
A
#
# COMPACT_ATOMS: atom_id res chain seq x y z
N GLU A 1 -45.46 -38.62 -34.74
CA GLU A 1 -44.17 -38.01 -35.14
C GLU A 1 -43.80 -36.97 -34.08
N VAL A 2 -42.82 -37.32 -33.23
CA VAL A 2 -42.32 -36.38 -32.19
C VAL A 2 -41.06 -35.75 -32.74
N ILE A 3 -41.17 -34.49 -33.15
CA ILE A 3 -40.02 -33.69 -33.57
C ILE A 3 -39.29 -33.24 -32.30
N ARG A 4 -38.14 -33.84 -32.00
CA ARG A 4 -37.23 -33.38 -30.95
C ARG A 4 -36.41 -32.24 -31.50
N TYR A 5 -36.75 -31.01 -31.16
CA TYR A 5 -35.83 -29.87 -31.29
C TYR A 5 -34.75 -29.99 -30.23
N LYS A 6 -33.52 -30.34 -30.65
CA LYS A 6 -32.33 -30.08 -29.85
C LYS A 6 -31.97 -28.61 -29.95
N GLU A 7 -32.53 -27.81 -29.04
CA GLU A 7 -32.00 -26.47 -28.82
C GLU A 7 -30.63 -26.56 -28.16
N LYS A 8 -29.59 -26.26 -28.95
CA LYS A 8 -28.26 -25.94 -28.47
C LYS A 8 -28.28 -24.51 -27.84
N TRP A 9 -28.97 -24.35 -26.76
CA TRP A 9 -28.70 -23.21 -25.87
C TRP A 9 -27.62 -23.68 -24.89
N GLY A 10 -26.37 -23.42 -25.22
CA GLY A 10 -25.32 -23.36 -24.22
C GLY A 10 -25.74 -22.26 -23.25
N ILE A 11 -26.17 -22.64 -22.07
CA ILE A 11 -26.30 -21.69 -20.96
C ILE A 11 -24.88 -21.15 -20.75
N ILE A 12 -24.59 -19.98 -21.33
CA ILE A 12 -23.42 -19.21 -20.96
C ILE A 12 -23.76 -18.78 -19.53
N MET A 13 -23.29 -19.55 -18.55
CA MET A 13 -23.39 -19.11 -17.16
C MET A 13 -22.55 -17.84 -17.06
N ALA A 14 -23.23 -16.73 -16.80
CA ALA A 14 -22.58 -15.46 -16.55
C ALA A 14 -21.50 -15.66 -15.48
N MET A 15 -20.33 -15.06 -15.67
CA MET A 15 -19.20 -15.18 -14.73
C MET A 15 -19.68 -14.75 -13.33
N ASP A 16 -19.61 -15.66 -12.38
CA ASP A 16 -19.85 -15.37 -10.97
C ASP A 16 -18.66 -14.67 -10.32
N TYR A 17 -18.78 -14.31 -9.03
CA TYR A 17 -17.70 -13.63 -8.32
C TYR A 17 -16.45 -14.51 -8.16
N GLU A 18 -16.62 -15.84 -8.04
CA GLU A 18 -15.49 -16.78 -7.96
C GLU A 18 -14.70 -16.83 -9.27
N GLY A 19 -15.38 -16.85 -10.41
CA GLY A 19 -14.76 -16.73 -11.73
C GLY A 19 -14.05 -15.40 -11.92
N PHE A 20 -14.65 -14.32 -11.41
CA PHE A 20 -14.04 -12.99 -11.42
C PHE A 20 -12.75 -12.94 -10.58
N LYS A 21 -12.75 -13.47 -9.35
CA LYS A 21 -11.54 -13.56 -8.50
C LYS A 21 -10.38 -14.27 -9.22
N LYS A 22 -10.65 -15.39 -9.90
CA LYS A 22 -9.65 -16.11 -10.70
C LYS A 22 -9.10 -15.25 -11.84
N SER A 23 -9.96 -14.52 -12.53
CA SER A 23 -9.58 -13.64 -13.63
C SER A 23 -8.71 -12.48 -13.15
N VAL A 24 -9.10 -11.85 -12.02
CA VAL A 24 -8.31 -10.78 -11.38
C VAL A 24 -6.93 -11.29 -10.97
N TYR A 25 -6.88 -12.47 -10.33
CA TYR A 25 -5.60 -13.07 -9.96
C TYR A 25 -4.66 -13.29 -11.15
N ALA A 26 -5.19 -13.82 -12.24
CA ALA A 26 -4.42 -14.04 -13.47
C ALA A 26 -3.88 -12.73 -14.09
N LEU A 27 -4.63 -11.62 -13.96
CA LEU A 27 -4.27 -10.33 -14.55
C LEU A 27 -3.34 -9.49 -13.67
N THR A 28 -3.50 -9.56 -12.35
CA THR A 28 -2.87 -8.63 -11.41
C THR A 28 -1.96 -9.29 -10.39
N SER A 29 -2.05 -10.62 -10.24
CA SER A 29 -1.46 -11.39 -9.13
C SER A 29 -2.01 -11.00 -7.73
N ILE A 30 -3.10 -10.21 -7.65
CA ILE A 30 -3.79 -9.88 -6.40
C ILE A 30 -4.79 -10.99 -6.10
N ASP A 31 -4.62 -11.67 -4.96
CA ASP A 31 -5.54 -12.71 -4.51
C ASP A 31 -6.68 -12.10 -3.69
N LEU A 32 -7.86 -12.00 -4.30
CA LEU A 32 -9.04 -11.45 -3.64
C LEU A 32 -9.58 -12.33 -2.49
N ASN A 33 -9.17 -13.61 -2.39
CA ASN A 33 -9.55 -14.47 -1.28
C ASN A 33 -8.88 -14.06 0.04
N ALA A 34 -7.74 -13.38 -0.03
CA ALA A 34 -7.07 -12.84 1.15
C ALA A 34 -7.72 -11.57 1.72
N TYR A 35 -8.72 -11.01 1.04
CA TYR A 35 -9.42 -9.80 1.47
C TYR A 35 -10.76 -10.11 2.09
N LYS A 36 -11.27 -9.24 2.98
CA LYS A 36 -12.63 -9.32 3.54
C LYS A 36 -13.67 -9.26 2.41
N GLU A 37 -14.21 -10.40 2.05
CA GLU A 37 -15.01 -10.60 0.82
C GLU A 37 -16.15 -9.61 0.69
N ARG A 38 -16.99 -9.45 1.74
CA ARG A 38 -18.15 -8.55 1.69
C ARG A 38 -17.77 -7.11 1.35
N GLN A 39 -16.64 -6.63 1.87
CA GLN A 39 -16.17 -5.27 1.64
C GLN A 39 -15.58 -5.13 0.23
N MET A 40 -14.73 -6.07 -0.16
CA MET A 40 -14.08 -6.05 -1.47
C MET A 40 -15.09 -6.23 -2.59
N LYS A 41 -16.01 -7.18 -2.48
CA LYS A 41 -17.07 -7.41 -3.46
C LYS A 41 -17.92 -6.15 -3.66
N ARG A 42 -18.41 -5.52 -2.58
CA ARG A 42 -19.20 -4.28 -2.68
C ARG A 42 -18.43 -3.17 -3.39
N ARG A 43 -17.14 -3.03 -3.14
CA ARG A 43 -16.30 -2.04 -3.83
C ARG A 43 -16.21 -2.32 -5.32
N ILE A 44 -15.94 -3.56 -5.69
CA ILE A 44 -15.85 -4.00 -7.08
C ILE A 44 -17.19 -3.78 -7.79
N ASP A 45 -18.29 -4.21 -7.19
CA ASP A 45 -19.64 -4.01 -7.75
C ASP A 45 -19.93 -2.51 -8.00
N THR A 46 -19.51 -1.64 -7.06
CA THR A 46 -19.65 -0.18 -7.22
C THR A 46 -18.81 0.35 -8.39
N LEU A 47 -17.59 -0.15 -8.57
CA LEU A 47 -16.73 0.28 -9.68
C LEU A 47 -17.28 -0.18 -11.04
N ILE A 48 -17.75 -1.43 -11.12
CA ILE A 48 -18.39 -1.98 -12.32
C ILE A 48 -19.60 -1.15 -12.73
N ALA A 49 -20.48 -0.83 -11.77
CA ALA A 49 -21.67 0.00 -12.00
C ALA A 49 -21.30 1.43 -12.42
N LYS A 50 -20.29 2.06 -11.77
CA LYS A 50 -19.76 3.38 -12.12
C LYS A 50 -19.32 3.44 -13.57
N ASN A 51 -18.65 2.38 -14.04
CA ASN A 51 -18.16 2.26 -15.42
C ASN A 51 -19.23 1.71 -16.39
N LYS A 52 -20.48 1.53 -15.95
CA LYS A 52 -21.65 1.14 -16.75
C LYS A 52 -21.51 -0.24 -17.43
N TYR A 53 -20.83 -1.19 -16.79
CA TYR A 53 -20.76 -2.58 -17.24
C TYR A 53 -21.85 -3.44 -16.58
N ASN A 54 -22.31 -4.48 -17.31
CA ASN A 54 -23.44 -5.34 -16.90
C ASN A 54 -23.03 -6.55 -16.05
N GLY A 55 -21.83 -6.54 -15.45
CA GLY A 55 -21.36 -7.61 -14.57
C GLY A 55 -19.89 -7.94 -14.76
N TYR A 56 -19.48 -9.01 -14.11
CA TYR A 56 -18.05 -9.40 -14.02
C TYR A 56 -17.45 -9.78 -15.36
N GLU A 57 -18.20 -10.47 -16.22
CA GLU A 57 -17.70 -10.96 -17.52
C GLU A 57 -17.38 -9.80 -18.45
N ASP A 58 -18.36 -8.90 -18.65
CA ASP A 58 -18.20 -7.71 -19.50
C ASP A 58 -17.06 -6.84 -19.00
N TYR A 59 -17.00 -6.61 -17.68
CA TYR A 59 -15.95 -5.80 -17.08
C TYR A 59 -14.56 -6.43 -17.21
N THR A 60 -14.47 -7.75 -16.99
CA THR A 60 -13.22 -8.48 -17.18
C THR A 60 -12.72 -8.41 -18.63
N ALA A 61 -13.63 -8.52 -19.59
CA ALA A 61 -13.29 -8.39 -21.01
C ALA A 61 -12.80 -6.99 -21.37
N ALA A 62 -13.39 -5.96 -20.74
CA ALA A 62 -13.01 -4.56 -20.95
C ALA A 62 -11.65 -4.24 -20.36
N ILE A 63 -11.37 -4.60 -19.09
CA ILE A 63 -10.07 -4.32 -18.46
C ILE A 63 -8.90 -5.06 -19.13
N LYS A 64 -9.15 -6.15 -19.84
CA LYS A 64 -8.12 -6.83 -20.66
C LYS A 64 -7.72 -6.05 -21.91
N LYS A 65 -8.60 -5.20 -22.43
CA LYS A 65 -8.43 -4.48 -23.69
C LYS A 65 -8.07 -3.01 -23.51
N ASP A 66 -8.54 -2.41 -22.42
CA ASP A 66 -8.34 -0.99 -22.10
C ASP A 66 -7.38 -0.84 -20.93
N LYS A 67 -6.19 -0.33 -21.25
CA LYS A 67 -5.13 -0.09 -20.25
C LYS A 67 -5.55 0.92 -19.19
N ALA A 68 -6.25 1.99 -19.56
CA ALA A 68 -6.64 3.03 -18.61
C ALA A 68 -7.70 2.49 -17.62
N LEU A 69 -8.65 1.69 -18.12
CA LEU A 69 -9.65 1.02 -17.28
C LEU A 69 -9.00 -0.03 -16.35
N PHE A 70 -8.01 -0.77 -16.83
CA PHE A 70 -7.24 -1.70 -16.02
C PHE A 70 -6.48 -0.97 -14.90
N GLU A 71 -5.85 0.13 -15.21
CA GLU A 71 -5.15 0.98 -14.26
C GLU A 71 -6.10 1.57 -13.20
N GLU A 72 -7.28 2.06 -13.61
CA GLU A 72 -8.33 2.49 -12.66
C GLU A 72 -8.75 1.33 -11.74
N PHE A 73 -8.93 0.14 -12.31
CA PHE A 73 -9.33 -1.05 -11.55
C PHE A 73 -8.29 -1.41 -10.48
N VAL A 74 -7.02 -1.52 -10.85
CA VAL A 74 -5.93 -1.85 -9.90
C VAL A 74 -5.86 -0.79 -8.80
N ASN A 75 -5.85 0.48 -9.15
CA ASN A 75 -5.80 1.59 -8.21
C ASN A 75 -7.01 1.59 -7.24
N TYR A 76 -8.18 1.19 -7.73
CA TYR A 76 -9.38 1.08 -6.91
C TYR A 76 -9.33 -0.10 -5.94
N LEU A 77 -8.73 -1.24 -6.34
CA LEU A 77 -8.52 -2.41 -5.48
C LEU A 77 -7.56 -2.12 -4.34
N THR A 78 -6.46 -1.43 -4.62
CA THR A 78 -5.35 -1.20 -3.69
C THR A 78 -5.62 -0.10 -2.67
N ILE A 79 -6.73 0.65 -2.82
CA ILE A 79 -7.22 1.66 -1.84
C ILE A 79 -6.13 2.69 -1.48
N ASN A 80 -5.58 3.33 -2.48
CA ASN A 80 -4.43 4.23 -2.38
C ASN A 80 -4.77 5.59 -1.76
N VAL A 81 -5.18 5.62 -0.49
CA VAL A 81 -5.40 6.85 0.28
C VAL A 81 -4.18 7.12 1.13
N SER A 82 -3.41 8.14 0.78
CA SER A 82 -2.19 8.53 1.48
C SER A 82 -2.12 10.05 1.65
N GLU A 83 -1.48 10.47 2.72
CA GLU A 83 -1.16 11.87 3.03
C GLU A 83 0.07 11.93 3.91
N PHE A 84 0.82 13.03 3.84
CA PHE A 84 1.95 13.26 4.71
C PHE A 84 1.49 13.42 6.16
N TYR A 85 2.22 12.81 7.10
CA TYR A 85 1.94 12.86 8.54
C TYR A 85 0.52 12.41 8.90
N ARG A 86 -0.05 11.47 8.13
CA ARG A 86 -1.37 10.89 8.41
C ARG A 86 -1.46 10.41 9.86
N ASN A 87 -2.50 10.86 10.60
CA ASN A 87 -2.66 10.64 12.02
C ASN A 87 -1.50 11.24 12.84
N PRO A 88 -1.40 12.56 12.98
CA PRO A 88 -0.23 13.26 13.55
C PRO A 88 0.24 12.76 14.91
N GLU A 89 -0.66 12.28 15.78
CA GLU A 89 -0.31 11.75 17.10
C GLU A 89 0.61 10.51 17.01
N GLN A 90 0.46 9.67 15.96
CA GLN A 90 1.33 8.52 15.76
C GLN A 90 2.77 8.95 15.40
N TRP A 91 2.93 10.06 14.70
CA TRP A 91 4.26 10.61 14.36
C TRP A 91 4.98 11.13 15.59
N LYS A 92 4.25 11.66 16.59
CA LYS A 92 4.82 12.05 17.88
C LYS A 92 5.43 10.85 18.60
N VAL A 93 4.76 9.69 18.59
CA VAL A 93 5.31 8.45 19.19
C VAL A 93 6.60 8.01 18.48
N LEU A 94 6.65 8.10 17.14
CA LEU A 94 7.89 7.81 16.41
C LEU A 94 9.01 8.77 16.81
N GLU A 95 8.70 10.04 16.99
CA GLU A 95 9.66 11.11 17.34
C GLU A 95 10.17 11.00 18.79
N SER A 96 9.24 10.78 19.76
CA SER A 96 9.61 10.78 21.17
C SER A 96 10.18 9.45 21.68
N ASP A 97 9.67 8.34 21.18
CA ASP A 97 9.94 7.03 21.78
C ASP A 97 10.75 6.13 20.84
N VAL A 98 10.35 6.00 19.57
CA VAL A 98 10.93 4.98 18.68
C VAL A 98 12.28 5.41 18.09
N PHE A 99 12.34 6.57 17.44
CA PHE A 99 13.56 7.02 16.75
C PHE A 99 14.75 7.30 17.67
N PRO A 100 14.58 7.92 18.85
CA PRO A 100 15.70 8.11 19.78
C PRO A 100 16.35 6.78 20.19
N GLU A 101 15.55 5.76 20.48
CA GLU A 101 16.06 4.43 20.84
C GLU A 101 16.75 3.73 19.66
N LEU A 102 16.13 3.77 18.48
CA LEU A 102 16.71 3.17 17.27
C LEU A 102 18.05 3.81 16.90
N VAL A 103 18.11 5.14 16.91
CA VAL A 103 19.34 5.87 16.56
C VAL A 103 20.42 5.66 17.62
N LYS A 104 20.07 5.64 18.90
CA LYS A 104 21.00 5.33 19.99
C LYS A 104 21.59 3.93 19.85
N LYS A 105 20.77 2.95 19.47
CA LYS A 105 21.19 1.53 19.40
C LYS A 105 21.94 1.18 18.13
N TYR A 106 21.52 1.72 16.98
CA TYR A 106 21.98 1.30 15.65
C TYR A 106 22.71 2.40 14.86
N GLY A 107 22.62 3.67 15.29
CA GLY A 107 23.21 4.80 14.59
C GLY A 107 22.78 4.89 13.13
N SER A 108 23.74 5.08 12.23
CA SER A 108 23.48 5.09 10.77
C SER A 108 23.21 3.72 10.16
N GLY A 109 23.26 2.65 10.94
CA GLY A 109 22.94 1.28 10.55
C GLY A 109 21.45 0.95 10.64
N VAL A 110 20.60 1.90 11.03
CA VAL A 110 19.13 1.71 11.12
C VAL A 110 18.57 1.30 9.77
N ARG A 111 17.88 0.17 9.73
CA ARG A 111 17.21 -0.38 8.56
C ARG A 111 15.69 -0.28 8.75
N ILE A 112 15.05 0.51 7.90
CA ILE A 112 13.61 0.82 7.96
C ILE A 112 12.93 0.34 6.68
N TRP A 113 11.75 -0.27 6.84
CA TRP A 113 10.87 -0.63 5.75
C TRP A 113 9.50 -0.01 5.94
N SER A 114 9.05 0.82 4.98
CA SER A 114 7.67 1.27 4.84
C SER A 114 6.96 0.31 3.91
N ALA A 115 6.09 -0.53 4.46
CA ALA A 115 5.38 -1.59 3.77
C ALA A 115 3.98 -1.12 3.37
N ALA A 116 3.63 -1.23 2.07
CA ALA A 116 2.44 -0.63 1.45
C ALA A 116 2.46 0.91 1.53
N CYS A 117 3.48 1.50 0.90
CA CYS A 117 3.81 2.93 1.01
C CYS A 117 2.96 3.86 0.14
N SER A 118 2.09 3.33 -0.73
CA SER A 118 1.27 4.08 -1.67
C SER A 118 2.09 5.13 -2.45
N THR A 119 1.66 6.37 -2.50
CA THR A 119 2.30 7.47 -3.23
C THR A 119 3.56 8.05 -2.57
N GLY A 120 4.08 7.39 -1.54
CA GLY A 120 5.36 7.76 -0.91
C GLY A 120 5.27 8.79 0.21
N ASP A 121 4.08 9.23 0.56
CA ASP A 121 3.85 10.21 1.64
C ASP A 121 4.40 9.71 2.98
N GLU A 122 4.21 8.44 3.30
CA GLU A 122 4.71 7.82 4.53
C GLU A 122 6.23 7.70 4.58
N PRO A 123 6.92 7.04 3.61
CA PRO A 123 8.37 6.91 3.69
C PRO A 123 9.08 8.27 3.62
N TYR A 124 8.56 9.25 2.90
CA TYR A 124 9.13 10.59 2.92
C TYR A 124 8.90 11.31 4.24
N SER A 125 7.75 11.11 4.88
CA SER A 125 7.52 11.61 6.25
C SER A 125 8.50 10.99 7.25
N LEU A 126 8.80 9.67 7.11
CA LEU A 126 9.81 9.00 7.92
C LEU A 126 11.21 9.61 7.71
N VAL A 127 11.60 9.89 6.46
CA VAL A 127 12.89 10.55 6.17
C VAL A 127 12.97 11.92 6.84
N MET A 128 11.92 12.74 6.68
CA MET A 128 11.89 14.09 7.26
C MET A 128 11.96 14.05 8.78
N LEU A 129 11.21 13.16 9.41
CA LEU A 129 11.25 13.03 10.87
C LEU A 129 12.61 12.51 11.35
N LEU A 130 13.15 11.47 10.70
CA LEU A 130 14.44 10.89 11.06
C LEU A 130 15.60 11.87 10.86
N SER A 131 15.45 12.86 9.97
CA SER A 131 16.44 13.92 9.76
C SER A 131 16.67 14.83 10.97
N LYS A 132 15.78 14.80 11.97
CA LYS A 132 16.01 15.45 13.26
C LYS A 132 17.10 14.74 14.10
N PHE A 133 17.36 13.48 13.82
CA PHE A 133 18.24 12.61 14.60
C PHE A 133 19.54 12.26 13.87
N MET A 134 19.57 12.32 12.54
CA MET A 134 20.77 12.03 11.76
C MET A 134 20.74 12.76 10.40
N PRO A 135 21.90 12.98 9.77
CA PRO A 135 21.96 13.66 8.47
C PRO A 135 21.33 12.81 7.35
N LEU A 136 20.69 13.45 6.37
CA LEU A 136 19.95 12.80 5.27
C LEU A 136 20.78 11.75 4.53
N ASN A 137 22.07 12.02 4.29
CA ASN A 137 22.95 11.08 3.55
C ASN A 137 23.20 9.75 4.28
N ARG A 138 22.77 9.63 5.54
CA ARG A 138 22.81 8.41 6.34
C ARG A 138 21.48 7.69 6.43
N ILE A 139 20.38 8.32 5.97
CA ILE A 139 19.07 7.74 5.99
C ILE A 139 18.86 6.89 4.75
N LYS A 140 18.42 5.64 4.95
CA LYS A 140 18.02 4.74 3.87
C LYS A 140 16.78 3.96 4.29
N ILE A 141 15.68 4.15 3.54
CA ILE A 141 14.40 3.50 3.78
C ILE A 141 14.03 2.67 2.56
N ILE A 142 13.67 1.41 2.78
CA ILE A 142 13.01 0.58 1.78
C ILE A 142 11.53 0.92 1.82
N ALA A 143 10.93 1.24 0.68
CA ALA A 143 9.51 1.52 0.56
C ALA A 143 8.91 0.64 -0.52
N THR A 144 7.81 -0.05 -0.21
CA THR A 144 7.23 -1.00 -1.15
C THR A 144 5.72 -0.86 -1.26
N ASP A 145 5.21 -1.14 -2.45
CA ASP A 145 3.78 -1.25 -2.72
C ASP A 145 3.54 -2.30 -3.81
N ILE A 146 2.32 -2.81 -3.91
CA ILE A 146 1.93 -3.75 -4.97
C ILE A 146 1.58 -3.03 -6.27
N ASP A 147 1.21 -1.75 -6.20
CA ASP A 147 0.76 -0.93 -7.31
C ASP A 147 1.91 -0.10 -7.90
N ASP A 148 2.31 -0.44 -9.13
CA ASP A 148 3.39 0.26 -9.85
C ASP A 148 3.08 1.74 -10.08
N GLN A 149 1.81 2.11 -10.28
CA GLN A 149 1.44 3.50 -10.57
C GLN A 149 1.66 4.42 -9.37
N VAL A 150 1.35 3.94 -8.16
CA VAL A 150 1.60 4.74 -6.95
C VAL A 150 3.10 4.83 -6.67
N LEU A 151 3.87 3.79 -6.98
CA LEU A 151 5.33 3.83 -6.89
C LEU A 151 5.94 4.83 -7.87
N ASP A 152 5.40 4.95 -9.08
CA ASP A 152 5.86 5.93 -10.05
C ASP A 152 5.52 7.36 -9.61
N LYS A 153 4.33 7.60 -9.05
CA LYS A 153 3.98 8.88 -8.40
C LYS A 153 4.92 9.19 -7.24
N ALA A 154 5.23 8.20 -6.40
CA ALA A 154 6.18 8.35 -5.30
C ALA A 154 7.58 8.76 -5.80
N ARG A 155 8.08 8.13 -6.86
CA ARG A 155 9.38 8.47 -7.49
C ARG A 155 9.39 9.86 -8.10
N MET A 156 8.29 10.28 -8.75
CA MET A 156 8.13 11.66 -9.23
C MET A 156 8.19 12.66 -8.08
N GLY A 157 7.54 12.35 -6.97
CA GLY A 157 7.55 13.17 -5.76
C GLY A 157 6.86 14.52 -5.92
N ILE A 158 5.78 14.58 -6.72
CA ILE A 158 4.96 15.78 -6.91
C ILE A 158 3.61 15.56 -6.23
N TYR A 159 3.26 16.47 -5.33
CA TYR A 159 2.09 16.35 -4.47
C TYR A 159 1.22 17.60 -4.51
N ARG A 160 -0.08 17.44 -4.32
CA ARG A 160 -0.99 18.56 -4.16
C ARG A 160 -0.85 19.15 -2.75
N ALA A 161 -1.12 20.45 -2.61
CA ALA A 161 -1.10 21.13 -1.31
C ALA A 161 -1.93 20.42 -0.23
N GLN A 162 -3.06 19.82 -0.61
CA GLN A 162 -3.93 19.06 0.29
C GLN A 162 -3.22 17.85 0.93
N SER A 163 -2.37 17.13 0.20
CA SER A 163 -1.61 15.99 0.73
C SER A 163 -0.60 16.41 1.80
N LEU A 164 -0.21 17.69 1.83
CA LEU A 164 0.73 18.26 2.79
C LEU A 164 0.05 18.98 3.97
N SER A 165 -1.27 18.89 4.08
CA SER A 165 -2.03 19.67 5.09
C SER A 165 -1.67 19.34 6.54
N ALA A 166 -1.33 18.09 6.83
CA ALA A 166 -0.92 17.63 8.16
C ALA A 166 0.60 17.69 8.38
N LEU A 167 1.38 18.01 7.34
CA LEU A 167 2.84 18.08 7.43
C LEU A 167 3.26 19.33 8.22
N PRO A 168 4.17 19.23 9.22
CA PRO A 168 4.74 20.37 9.90
C PRO A 168 5.35 21.39 8.91
N GLU A 169 5.07 22.68 9.11
CA GLU A 169 5.49 23.74 8.18
C GLU A 169 7.02 23.83 8.04
N GLU A 170 7.77 23.47 9.09
CA GLU A 170 9.23 23.37 9.04
C GLU A 170 9.71 22.39 7.97
N PHE A 171 9.06 21.23 7.83
CA PHE A 171 9.42 20.23 6.83
C PHE A 171 8.98 20.63 5.43
N LYS A 172 7.79 21.23 5.31
CA LYS A 172 7.29 21.73 4.03
C LYS A 172 8.22 22.80 3.47
N THR A 173 8.61 23.77 4.26
CA THR A 173 9.54 24.83 3.85
C THR A 173 10.93 24.27 3.52
N LYS A 174 11.42 23.32 4.33
CA LYS A 174 12.77 22.79 4.18
C LYS A 174 12.90 21.82 2.99
N TYR A 175 11.91 20.95 2.79
CA TYR A 175 12.05 19.78 1.91
C TYR A 175 11.18 19.81 0.65
N PHE A 176 10.36 20.84 0.47
CA PHE A 176 9.55 20.98 -0.74
C PHE A 176 9.85 22.26 -1.49
N THR A 177 9.61 22.22 -2.79
CA THR A 177 9.64 23.39 -3.70
C THR A 177 8.27 23.50 -4.33
N LYS A 178 7.67 24.68 -4.33
CA LYS A 178 6.41 24.94 -5.04
C LYS A 178 6.68 24.93 -6.55
N VAL A 179 6.00 24.05 -7.28
CA VAL A 179 6.18 23.85 -8.74
C VAL A 179 4.96 24.19 -9.56
N GLY A 180 3.87 24.62 -8.93
CA GLY A 180 2.61 25.04 -9.54
C GLY A 180 1.72 25.74 -8.52
N GLU A 181 0.53 26.17 -8.93
CA GLU A 181 -0.38 26.90 -8.07
C GLU A 181 -0.69 26.11 -6.77
N ASN A 182 -1.04 24.83 -6.92
CA ASN A 182 -1.39 23.91 -5.83
C ASN A 182 -0.52 22.64 -5.79
N SER A 183 0.72 22.72 -6.32
CA SER A 183 1.62 21.58 -6.44
C SER A 183 2.98 21.85 -5.84
N TYR A 184 3.50 20.86 -5.13
CA TYR A 184 4.79 20.88 -4.45
C TYR A 184 5.60 19.65 -4.86
N GLN A 185 6.89 19.85 -5.14
CA GLN A 185 7.83 18.78 -5.42
C GLN A 185 8.76 18.58 -4.23
N ILE A 186 8.90 17.34 -3.79
CA ILE A 186 9.87 16.99 -2.75
C ILE A 186 11.29 17.07 -3.32
N LYS A 187 12.23 17.61 -2.56
CA LYS A 187 13.62 17.79 -2.99
C LYS A 187 14.33 16.46 -3.21
N ASP A 188 15.25 16.43 -4.16
CA ASP A 188 15.98 15.21 -4.53
C ASP A 188 16.84 14.64 -3.40
N GLU A 189 17.30 15.46 -2.47
CA GLU A 189 18.03 15.00 -1.27
C GLU A 189 17.20 14.07 -0.40
N VAL A 190 15.87 14.30 -0.31
CA VAL A 190 14.93 13.44 0.41
C VAL A 190 14.60 12.20 -0.43
N LYS A 191 14.38 12.36 -1.74
CA LYS A 191 14.10 11.23 -2.64
C LYS A 191 15.21 10.19 -2.63
N LYS A 192 16.47 10.61 -2.57
CA LYS A 192 17.65 9.72 -2.49
C LYS A 192 17.73 8.87 -1.23
N CYS A 193 16.95 9.21 -0.19
CA CYS A 193 16.87 8.44 1.05
C CYS A 193 15.93 7.23 0.93
N VAL A 194 15.13 7.13 -0.12
CA VAL A 194 14.08 6.09 -0.25
C VAL A 194 14.31 5.25 -1.50
N GLU A 195 14.32 3.94 -1.31
CA GLU A 195 14.35 2.95 -2.39
C GLU A 195 12.97 2.36 -2.59
N PHE A 196 12.30 2.67 -3.71
CA PHE A 196 10.97 2.17 -4.04
C PHE A 196 11.03 0.88 -4.84
N LYS A 197 10.32 -0.16 -4.36
CA LYS A 197 10.23 -1.49 -5.01
C LYS A 197 8.79 -1.98 -5.05
N LYS A 198 8.44 -2.70 -6.12
CA LYS A 198 7.19 -3.46 -6.13
C LYS A 198 7.30 -4.63 -5.17
N HIS A 199 6.23 -4.88 -4.40
CA HIS A 199 6.20 -5.97 -3.44
C HIS A 199 4.77 -6.36 -3.07
N ASN A 200 4.49 -7.65 -3.09
CA ASN A 200 3.23 -8.23 -2.65
C ASN A 200 3.41 -8.84 -1.25
N LEU A 201 2.78 -8.25 -0.24
CA LEU A 201 2.86 -8.70 1.15
C LEU A 201 2.42 -10.16 1.35
N LEU A 202 1.54 -10.68 0.50
CA LEU A 202 1.04 -12.05 0.62
C LEU A 202 2.00 -13.08 0.02
N LYS A 203 2.78 -12.70 -1.00
CA LYS A 203 3.53 -13.67 -1.84
C LYS A 203 5.02 -13.56 -1.73
N ASP A 204 5.54 -12.31 -1.75
CA ASP A 204 6.96 -12.08 -1.93
C ASP A 204 7.74 -12.35 -0.62
N SER A 205 9.03 -12.61 -0.78
CA SER A 205 9.96 -12.70 0.35
C SER A 205 10.25 -11.32 0.92
N TYR A 206 10.21 -11.21 2.23
CA TYR A 206 10.38 -9.94 2.94
C TYR A 206 11.85 -9.54 3.08
N PRO A 207 12.16 -8.24 3.13
CA PRO A 207 13.48 -7.77 3.55
C PRO A 207 13.78 -8.25 4.97
N THR A 208 15.03 -8.62 5.25
CA THR A 208 15.44 -9.16 6.56
C THR A 208 16.33 -8.22 7.36
N ARG A 209 16.50 -8.51 8.65
CA ARG A 209 17.33 -7.74 9.58
C ARG A 209 16.89 -6.29 9.70
N LEU A 210 15.59 -6.07 9.77
CA LEU A 210 14.99 -4.74 9.91
C LEU A 210 14.94 -4.31 11.38
N ASN A 211 15.16 -3.03 11.64
CA ASN A 211 15.03 -2.44 12.97
C ASN A 211 13.66 -1.83 13.18
N LEU A 212 13.04 -1.35 12.10
CA LEU A 212 11.68 -0.81 12.09
C LEU A 212 10.95 -1.24 10.82
N ILE A 213 9.75 -1.77 10.99
CA ILE A 213 8.77 -1.94 9.92
C ILE A 213 7.60 -1.00 10.20
N VAL A 214 7.22 -0.19 9.22
CA VAL A 214 6.02 0.64 9.26
C VAL A 214 5.03 0.06 8.26
N CYS A 215 3.87 -0.40 8.76
CA CYS A 215 2.79 -0.92 7.92
C CYS A 215 1.47 -0.42 8.47
N ARG A 216 0.90 0.62 7.85
CA ARG A 216 -0.26 1.33 8.39
C ARG A 216 -1.41 1.36 7.39
N ASN A 217 -2.62 1.14 7.91
CA ASN A 217 -3.88 1.29 7.17
C ASN A 217 -4.03 0.38 5.93
N VAL A 218 -3.39 -0.77 5.93
CA VAL A 218 -3.46 -1.76 4.85
C VAL A 218 -3.96 -3.12 5.33
N VAL A 219 -3.47 -3.65 6.45
CA VAL A 219 -3.85 -4.99 6.91
C VAL A 219 -5.31 -5.08 7.36
N ILE A 220 -5.97 -3.95 7.60
CA ILE A 220 -7.41 -3.87 7.93
C ILE A 220 -8.32 -4.47 6.86
N TYR A 221 -7.85 -4.54 5.62
CA TYR A 221 -8.61 -5.07 4.48
C TYR A 221 -8.50 -6.58 4.31
N PHE A 222 -7.51 -7.21 4.95
CA PHE A 222 -7.26 -8.64 4.82
C PHE A 222 -8.12 -9.48 5.78
N THR A 223 -8.27 -10.77 5.43
CA THR A 223 -8.83 -11.79 6.32
C THR A 223 -7.93 -12.02 7.53
N GLU A 224 -8.45 -12.62 8.60
CA GLU A 224 -7.65 -12.84 9.81
C GLU A 224 -6.49 -13.81 9.56
N ASP A 225 -6.69 -14.84 8.71
CA ASP A 225 -5.62 -15.77 8.32
C ASP A 225 -4.49 -15.07 7.56
N ALA A 226 -4.85 -14.23 6.58
CA ALA A 226 -3.87 -13.44 5.82
C ALA A 226 -3.11 -12.44 6.71
N LYS A 227 -3.78 -11.81 7.68
CA LYS A 227 -3.12 -10.95 8.66
C LYS A 227 -2.11 -11.70 9.51
N THR A 228 -2.49 -12.88 10.01
CA THR A 228 -1.63 -13.73 10.84
C THR A 228 -0.35 -14.10 10.08
N GLU A 229 -0.48 -14.48 8.80
CA GLU A 229 0.67 -14.77 7.95
C GLU A 229 1.56 -13.54 7.73
N ILE A 230 0.97 -12.37 7.45
CA ILE A 230 1.70 -11.12 7.26
C ILE A 230 2.46 -10.74 8.54
N TYR A 231 1.82 -10.80 9.70
CA TYR A 231 2.49 -10.46 10.96
C TYR A 231 3.60 -11.42 11.32
N ARG A 232 3.47 -12.72 11.04
CA ARG A 232 4.54 -13.70 11.19
C ARG A 232 5.73 -13.35 10.30
N LYS A 233 5.49 -13.05 9.02
CA LYS A 233 6.56 -12.61 8.11
C LYS A 233 7.22 -11.31 8.58
N PHE A 234 6.47 -10.36 9.15
CA PHE A 234 7.06 -9.16 9.75
C PHE A 234 7.93 -9.48 10.95
N TYR A 235 7.47 -10.37 11.83
CA TYR A 235 8.26 -10.82 12.98
C TYR A 235 9.58 -11.45 12.54
N ASP A 236 9.56 -12.37 11.58
CA ASP A 236 10.76 -13.03 11.04
C ASP A 236 11.72 -12.06 10.33
N SER A 237 11.22 -10.92 9.88
CA SER A 237 11.99 -9.88 9.19
C SER A 237 12.69 -8.92 10.13
N LEU A 238 12.23 -8.82 11.38
CA LEU A 238 12.78 -7.94 12.40
C LEU A 238 14.00 -8.58 13.08
N VAL A 239 14.95 -7.75 13.49
CA VAL A 239 16.00 -8.17 14.42
C VAL A 239 15.41 -8.32 15.83
N PRO A 240 16.05 -9.08 16.73
CA PRO A 240 15.64 -9.11 18.15
C PRO A 240 15.55 -7.70 18.74
N GLY A 241 14.36 -7.33 19.27
CA GLY A 241 14.07 -5.99 19.76
C GLY A 241 13.86 -4.94 18.66
N GLY A 242 13.58 -5.36 17.44
CA GLY A 242 13.07 -4.50 16.38
C GLY A 242 11.60 -4.15 16.60
N THR A 243 11.14 -3.10 15.94
CA THR A 243 9.80 -2.52 16.15
C THR A 243 8.92 -2.70 14.91
N LEU A 244 7.68 -3.16 15.11
CA LEU A 244 6.61 -3.07 14.12
C LEU A 244 5.67 -1.92 14.49
N PHE A 245 5.51 -0.95 13.59
CA PHE A 245 4.66 0.22 13.77
C PHE A 245 3.44 0.11 12.85
N VAL A 246 2.26 0.01 13.43
CA VAL A 246 0.97 -0.19 12.73
C VAL A 246 0.05 1.01 12.86
N GLY A 247 -1.00 1.06 12.06
CA GLY A 247 -2.02 2.12 12.14
C GLY A 247 -2.86 2.01 13.43
N SER A 248 -3.43 3.14 13.87
CA SER A 248 -4.20 3.22 15.13
C SER A 248 -5.44 2.32 15.19
N THR A 249 -5.97 1.92 14.04
CA THR A 249 -7.13 1.01 13.93
C THR A 249 -6.72 -0.44 13.69
N GLU A 250 -5.43 -0.72 13.63
CA GLU A 250 -4.88 -2.05 13.40
C GLU A 250 -4.47 -2.66 14.73
N GLN A 251 -5.17 -3.73 15.13
CA GLN A 251 -4.87 -4.47 16.35
C GLN A 251 -4.22 -5.81 16.00
N ILE A 252 -3.12 -6.13 16.65
CA ILE A 252 -2.50 -7.45 16.59
C ILE A 252 -3.11 -8.27 17.71
N VAL A 253 -4.17 -9.05 17.41
CA VAL A 253 -4.97 -9.74 18.44
C VAL A 253 -4.24 -10.94 19.03
N ASN A 254 -3.47 -11.67 18.20
CA ASN A 254 -2.80 -12.91 18.58
C ASN A 254 -1.28 -12.77 18.66
N TYR A 255 -0.79 -11.66 19.18
CA TYR A 255 0.67 -11.39 19.25
C TYR A 255 1.45 -12.39 20.11
N ARG A 256 0.77 -13.14 21.00
CA ARG A 256 1.39 -14.18 21.85
C ARG A 256 1.74 -15.46 21.10
N ASP A 257 1.15 -15.65 19.92
CA ASP A 257 1.35 -16.82 19.06
C ASP A 257 2.36 -16.54 17.93
N LEU A 258 2.88 -15.32 17.91
CA LEU A 258 3.95 -14.84 17.03
C LEU A 258 5.29 -14.93 17.76
#